data_10c762d20a62397656f7f37cedca66b5
#
_entry.id   10c762d20a62397656f7f37cedca66b5
#
_cell.length_a   1.000
_cell.length_b   1.000
_cell.length_c   1.000
_cell.angle_alpha   90.00
_cell.angle_beta   90.00
_cell.angle_gamma   90.00
#
_symmetry.space_group_name_H-M   'P 1'
#
loop_
_entity.id
_entity.type
_entity.pdbx_description
1 polymer ?
#
loop_
_entity_poly.entity_id
_entity_poly.type
_entity_poly.pdbx_seq_one_letter_code
_entity_poly.pdbx_strand_id
1 'polypeptide(L)'
;VFQGKDGQVRDSTSPDRVALPVRDRAGHLRNIRLYKPGAKVRKIMSWGKGFGKNRLFPPAPLYDGQVILCEGESDTLCALSQGLNAITQTGKPNKWDKDQIEALRGRDVIIAYDADQPGQRYAAKAADNLVTAAKSIRLLEWPHFMGRLEDGWWPKDGGQDLTDFFVRHKKTAKDFQELVLQAREQDNPKPPQEDSGAMEFFVRGLNGRLSFKPRLLADKLIQDVPILHDPDTGQVYRWNNKFWEPYNIDHIKRLAVLALGTEADQGRVNDATFQARVLSNIPSGRAVNDMDDWLCLENGMLNITTGDFKPHEKDYYATIALDVEYNPKSGKVCNRWMQFLDETIQTPEVIDFLQEFFGYCLTRSTAFGIALFLLGPGSDGKSVMLKILRALVGAANCSAVALADLEDQFHRASLYNKLVNISTETGAKAVESPYFKAIVTGDTISASYKHQQPFEFDPVCKQIFAGNQTPRVRDNSYGLLRRLKIIRFKQQFVGDKIDRNLVDTLVGELSEIFSWALAGLFRLLDQGHFTESRELDIEEMSFKRANNPILCFIEDCCATGDGYSCIKDDLFKEYKSFCSTNGYSPRNKENFFRELQMAQANLSQRRPREHGKRVYRLDGIQVVSEPMNV
;
A
#
# COMPACT_ATOMS: atom_id res chain seq x y z
N VAL A 1 20.55 48.76 3.85
CA VAL A 1 21.90 49.14 4.28
C VAL A 1 22.15 48.51 5.64
N PHE A 2 23.19 47.70 5.79
CA PHE A 2 23.48 46.93 7.02
C PHE A 2 24.94 47.10 7.41
N GLN A 3 25.22 47.23 8.67
CA GLN A 3 26.56 47.34 9.20
C GLN A 3 27.07 45.91 9.50
N GLY A 4 28.14 45.50 8.83
CA GLY A 4 28.83 44.22 9.06
C GLY A 4 29.50 44.17 10.45
N LYS A 5 29.93 42.98 10.90
CA LYS A 5 30.71 42.81 12.13
C LYS A 5 32.02 43.58 12.13
N ASP A 6 32.48 43.99 10.96
CA ASP A 6 33.66 44.83 10.69
C ASP A 6 33.39 46.34 10.69
N GLY A 7 32.16 46.74 11.06
CA GLY A 7 31.72 48.14 11.10
C GLY A 7 31.43 48.77 9.74
N GLN A 8 31.64 48.06 8.63
CA GLN A 8 31.34 48.62 7.30
C GLN A 8 29.89 48.48 6.94
N VAL A 9 29.35 49.53 6.35
CA VAL A 9 28.00 49.58 5.80
C VAL A 9 28.00 48.98 4.41
N ARG A 10 27.23 47.89 4.16
CA ARG A 10 27.15 47.22 2.90
C ARG A 10 25.70 47.19 2.38
N ASP A 11 25.55 47.43 1.09
CA ASP A 11 24.29 47.17 0.43
C ASP A 11 24.06 45.67 0.21
N SER A 12 22.79 45.30 0.04
CA SER A 12 22.44 43.92 -0.29
C SER A 12 23.16 43.49 -1.58
N THR A 13 24.01 42.50 -1.50
CA THR A 13 24.73 41.96 -2.67
C THR A 13 23.86 41.12 -3.60
N SER A 14 22.55 41.10 -3.41
CA SER A 14 21.60 40.33 -4.23
C SER A 14 20.37 41.18 -4.52
N PRO A 15 20.39 41.99 -5.60
CA PRO A 15 19.26 42.85 -5.96
C PRO A 15 17.94 42.07 -6.26
N ASP A 16 18.05 40.77 -6.51
CA ASP A 16 16.92 39.90 -6.91
C ASP A 16 16.25 39.20 -5.71
N ARG A 17 16.53 39.61 -4.48
CA ARG A 17 15.96 38.96 -3.30
C ARG A 17 15.04 39.89 -2.52
N VAL A 18 13.89 39.33 -2.12
CA VAL A 18 12.95 39.99 -1.21
C VAL A 18 13.41 39.78 0.23
N ALA A 19 13.52 40.87 1.00
CA ALA A 19 13.89 40.81 2.40
C ALA A 19 12.65 40.64 3.30
N LEU A 20 12.61 39.56 4.06
CA LEU A 20 11.54 39.23 4.99
C LEU A 20 12.04 39.45 6.43
N PRO A 21 11.60 40.48 7.14
CA PRO A 21 12.01 40.71 8.52
C PRO A 21 11.32 39.73 9.48
N VAL A 22 12.12 38.96 10.21
CA VAL A 22 11.64 38.04 11.24
C VAL A 22 11.79 38.71 12.60
N ARG A 23 10.66 38.93 13.28
CA ARG A 23 10.59 39.59 14.56
C ARG A 23 10.22 38.58 15.66
N ASP A 24 10.50 38.94 16.94
CA ASP A 24 9.92 38.25 18.09
C ASP A 24 8.54 38.83 18.46
N ARG A 25 7.87 38.23 19.45
CA ARG A 25 6.56 38.68 19.93
C ARG A 25 6.58 40.14 20.48
N ALA A 26 7.72 40.63 20.95
CA ALA A 26 7.89 41.99 21.40
C ALA A 26 8.19 42.98 20.25
N GLY A 27 8.17 42.48 18.98
CA GLY A 27 8.38 43.31 17.80
C GLY A 27 9.86 43.53 17.43
N HIS A 28 10.82 43.07 18.23
CA HIS A 28 12.24 43.26 17.93
C HIS A 28 12.67 42.43 16.70
N LEU A 29 13.42 43.04 15.80
CA LEU A 29 13.99 42.39 14.66
C LEU A 29 15.06 41.36 15.09
N ARG A 30 14.87 40.08 14.75
CA ARG A 30 15.72 38.96 15.16
C ARG A 30 16.48 38.33 13.99
N ASN A 31 15.92 38.40 12.79
CA ASN A 31 16.53 37.90 11.58
C ASN A 31 15.97 38.64 10.35
N ILE A 32 16.69 38.60 9.24
CA ILE A 32 16.16 38.94 7.92
C ILE A 32 16.35 37.72 7.04
N ARG A 33 15.26 37.23 6.48
CA ARG A 33 15.29 36.14 5.49
C ARG A 33 15.29 36.77 4.11
N LEU A 34 16.17 36.26 3.24
CA LEU A 34 16.31 36.73 1.87
C LEU A 34 15.68 35.68 0.94
N TYR A 35 14.54 35.98 0.40
CA TYR A 35 13.79 35.12 -0.51
C TYR A 35 14.10 35.46 -1.97
N LYS A 36 14.44 34.46 -2.80
CA LYS A 36 14.62 34.61 -4.24
C LYS A 36 13.53 33.83 -4.99
N PRO A 37 12.53 34.51 -5.57
CA PRO A 37 11.52 33.86 -6.40
C PRO A 37 12.15 33.08 -7.55
N GLY A 38 11.63 31.88 -7.86
CA GLY A 38 12.08 31.04 -8.98
C GLY A 38 13.42 30.33 -8.80
N ALA A 39 14.14 30.54 -7.69
CA ALA A 39 15.41 29.85 -7.44
C ALA A 39 15.20 28.40 -7.02
N LYS A 40 15.87 27.44 -7.71
CA LYS A 40 15.84 26.01 -7.37
C LYS A 40 16.76 25.67 -6.19
N VAL A 41 17.80 26.45 -5.96
CA VAL A 41 18.78 26.23 -4.88
C VAL A 41 18.90 27.52 -4.05
N ARG A 42 18.97 27.37 -2.72
CA ARG A 42 19.05 28.51 -1.77
C ARG A 42 17.92 29.54 -1.99
N LYS A 43 16.69 29.02 -2.22
CA LYS A 43 15.48 29.84 -2.40
C LYS A 43 15.32 30.85 -1.25
N ILE A 44 15.57 30.43 -0.01
CA ILE A 44 15.56 31.26 1.19
C ILE A 44 16.88 31.15 1.95
N MET A 45 17.40 32.28 2.42
CA MET A 45 18.63 32.37 3.20
C MET A 45 18.45 33.33 4.37
N SER A 46 19.14 33.08 5.51
CA SER A 46 19.29 34.09 6.55
C SER A 46 20.37 35.10 6.12
N TRP A 47 20.19 36.37 6.47
CA TRP A 47 21.13 37.45 6.14
C TRP A 47 22.56 37.18 6.62
N GLY A 48 22.74 36.54 7.80
CA GLY A 48 24.05 36.26 8.36
C GLY A 48 24.14 34.94 9.13
N LYS A 49 25.37 34.46 9.37
CA LYS A 49 25.62 33.31 10.24
C LYS A 49 25.28 33.64 11.68
N GLY A 50 24.66 32.72 12.42
CA GLY A 50 24.34 32.88 13.86
C GLY A 50 22.93 33.35 14.17
N PHE A 51 22.12 33.72 13.18
CA PHE A 51 20.69 34.09 13.37
C PHE A 51 19.73 32.92 13.21
N GLY A 52 20.24 31.68 13.26
CA GLY A 52 19.54 30.46 12.84
C GLY A 52 18.59 29.83 13.87
N LYS A 53 18.14 30.56 14.93
CA LYS A 53 17.06 30.04 15.76
C LYS A 53 15.75 30.09 14.98
N ASN A 54 15.05 28.96 14.91
CA ASN A 54 13.73 28.90 14.30
C ASN A 54 12.76 29.79 15.08
N ARG A 55 11.93 30.54 14.36
CA ARG A 55 10.94 31.45 14.92
C ARG A 55 9.64 31.33 14.13
N LEU A 56 8.55 31.78 14.71
CA LEU A 56 7.32 31.92 13.96
C LEU A 56 7.38 33.16 13.04
N PHE A 57 6.76 33.05 11.89
CA PHE A 57 6.59 34.11 10.92
C PHE A 57 5.15 34.08 10.35
N PRO A 58 4.36 35.09 10.56
CA PRO A 58 4.53 36.19 11.54
C PRO A 58 4.81 35.71 12.98
N PRO A 59 5.30 36.57 13.89
CA PRO A 59 5.67 36.16 15.26
C PRO A 59 4.50 35.66 16.13
N ALA A 60 3.26 35.94 15.68
CA ALA A 60 2.01 35.40 16.20
C ALA A 60 0.96 35.44 15.06
N PRO A 61 -0.13 34.66 15.14
CA PRO A 61 -1.26 34.76 14.22
C PRO A 61 -1.85 36.18 14.24
N LEU A 62 -2.19 36.69 13.05
CA LEU A 62 -2.67 38.06 12.89
C LEU A 62 -4.10 38.26 13.42
N TYR A 63 -4.92 37.22 13.40
CA TYR A 63 -6.32 37.25 13.79
C TYR A 63 -6.64 36.14 14.79
N ASP A 64 -7.72 36.29 15.52
CA ASP A 64 -8.24 35.23 16.38
C ASP A 64 -8.93 34.14 15.56
N GLY A 65 -9.09 32.96 16.16
CA GLY A 65 -9.77 31.81 15.53
C GLY A 65 -8.83 30.84 14.84
N GLN A 66 -9.24 30.40 13.65
CA GLN A 66 -8.53 29.38 12.88
C GLN A 66 -7.20 29.91 12.33
N VAL A 67 -6.16 29.07 12.39
CA VAL A 67 -4.81 29.41 11.92
C VAL A 67 -4.33 28.33 10.97
N ILE A 68 -3.79 28.74 9.82
CA ILE A 68 -3.17 27.86 8.84
C ILE A 68 -1.66 27.83 9.11
N LEU A 69 -1.14 26.66 9.41
CA LEU A 69 0.28 26.42 9.58
C LEU A 69 0.87 25.95 8.25
N CYS A 70 1.65 26.82 7.61
CA CYS A 70 2.34 26.55 6.34
C CYS A 70 3.76 26.00 6.58
N GLU A 71 4.33 25.29 5.57
CA GLU A 71 5.70 24.79 5.66
C GLU A 71 6.75 25.90 5.50
N GLY A 72 6.49 26.89 4.65
CA GLY A 72 7.43 27.95 4.29
C GLY A 72 6.88 29.36 4.38
N GLU A 73 7.82 30.34 4.38
CA GLU A 73 7.50 31.75 4.43
C GLU A 73 6.78 32.24 3.16
N SER A 74 7.06 31.64 1.98
CA SER A 74 6.37 31.93 0.71
C SER A 74 4.89 31.60 0.78
N ASP A 75 4.58 30.40 1.30
CA ASP A 75 3.21 29.91 1.39
C ASP A 75 2.40 30.73 2.41
N THR A 76 3.05 31.08 3.51
CA THR A 76 2.45 31.96 4.51
C THR A 76 2.10 33.32 3.93
N LEU A 77 3.00 33.94 3.18
CA LEU A 77 2.72 35.22 2.51
C LEU A 77 1.61 35.11 1.46
N CYS A 78 1.62 34.02 0.69
CA CYS A 78 0.57 33.73 -0.27
C CYS A 78 -0.79 33.59 0.42
N ALA A 79 -0.88 32.79 1.49
CA ALA A 79 -2.11 32.61 2.25
C ALA A 79 -2.60 33.93 2.89
N LEU A 80 -1.70 34.72 3.47
CA LEU A 80 -2.05 36.05 4.01
C LEU A 80 -2.58 36.98 2.95
N SER A 81 -2.02 36.96 1.72
CA SER A 81 -2.52 37.77 0.58
C SER A 81 -3.93 37.37 0.14
N GLN A 82 -4.35 36.15 0.44
CA GLN A 82 -5.71 35.65 0.20
C GLN A 82 -6.67 35.93 1.37
N GLY A 83 -6.23 36.68 2.37
CA GLY A 83 -7.01 37.00 3.57
C GLY A 83 -7.10 35.87 4.59
N LEU A 84 -6.28 34.83 4.47
CA LEU A 84 -6.23 33.70 5.39
C LEU A 84 -5.29 34.01 6.55
N ASN A 85 -5.63 33.55 7.76
CA ASN A 85 -4.79 33.70 8.95
C ASN A 85 -3.70 32.63 8.97
N ALA A 86 -2.52 32.95 8.44
CA ALA A 86 -1.47 31.97 8.22
C ALA A 86 -0.19 32.30 9.00
N ILE A 87 0.55 31.24 9.35
CA ILE A 87 1.80 31.31 10.09
C ILE A 87 2.73 30.16 9.64
N THR A 88 4.03 30.34 9.75
CA THR A 88 5.03 29.27 9.55
C THR A 88 6.12 29.33 10.61
N GLN A 89 6.89 28.25 10.73
CA GLN A 89 8.15 28.20 11.46
C GLN A 89 9.31 28.45 10.50
N THR A 90 10.12 29.48 10.75
CA THR A 90 11.27 29.80 9.89
C THR A 90 12.33 28.70 9.98
N GLY A 91 12.79 28.15 8.85
CA GLY A 91 13.76 27.06 8.80
C GLY A 91 13.12 25.67 8.76
N LYS A 92 13.83 24.63 9.20
CA LYS A 92 13.29 23.26 9.17
C LYS A 92 12.26 23.06 10.27
N PRO A 93 11.03 22.61 9.97
CA PRO A 93 9.92 22.51 10.92
C PRO A 93 10.01 21.28 11.83
N ASN A 94 11.17 21.03 12.46
CA ASN A 94 11.43 19.81 13.21
C ASN A 94 11.64 19.99 14.73
N LYS A 95 11.70 21.22 15.21
CA LYS A 95 11.85 21.54 16.65
C LYS A 95 10.96 22.71 17.02
N TRP A 96 10.07 22.50 17.96
CA TRP A 96 9.17 23.49 18.52
C TRP A 96 9.64 23.90 19.91
N ASP A 97 9.72 25.20 20.18
CA ASP A 97 9.98 25.72 21.52
C ASP A 97 8.67 26.13 22.21
N LYS A 98 8.76 26.36 23.54
CA LYS A 98 7.58 26.70 24.35
C LYS A 98 6.85 27.95 23.85
N ASP A 99 7.60 28.98 23.42
CA ASP A 99 7.02 30.25 22.96
C ASP A 99 6.24 30.07 21.65
N GLN A 100 6.72 29.19 20.77
CA GLN A 100 6.05 28.87 19.49
C GLN A 100 4.76 28.07 19.72
N ILE A 101 4.81 27.09 20.62
CA ILE A 101 3.63 26.30 21.02
C ILE A 101 2.60 27.19 21.68
N GLU A 102 3.03 28.08 22.59
CA GLU A 102 2.16 29.00 23.30
C GLU A 102 1.48 30.03 22.36
N ALA A 103 2.11 30.37 21.24
CA ALA A 103 1.50 31.24 20.22
C ALA A 103 0.25 30.66 19.59
N LEU A 104 0.12 29.33 19.59
CA LEU A 104 -0.99 28.59 18.97
C LEU A 104 -1.96 27.99 20.00
N ARG A 105 -1.77 28.34 21.29
CA ARG A 105 -2.63 27.85 22.38
C ARG A 105 -4.08 28.27 22.17
N GLY A 106 -4.99 27.29 22.31
CA GLY A 106 -6.43 27.51 22.24
C GLY A 106 -6.97 27.84 20.84
N ARG A 107 -6.15 27.67 19.78
CA ARG A 107 -6.54 27.97 18.41
C ARG A 107 -6.88 26.69 17.63
N ASP A 108 -7.74 26.82 16.64
CA ASP A 108 -8.02 25.78 15.67
C ASP A 108 -6.92 25.81 14.58
N VAL A 109 -6.03 24.83 14.56
CA VAL A 109 -4.86 24.80 13.67
C VAL A 109 -5.08 23.87 12.49
N ILE A 110 -4.93 24.39 11.28
CA ILE A 110 -4.93 23.62 10.04
C ILE A 110 -3.50 23.52 9.54
N ILE A 111 -2.95 22.31 9.40
CA ILE A 111 -1.59 22.09 8.92
C ILE A 111 -1.63 21.85 7.43
N ALA A 112 -1.09 22.77 6.65
CA ALA A 112 -1.05 22.76 5.18
C ALA A 112 0.42 22.76 4.71
N TYR A 113 1.11 21.66 4.91
CA TYR A 113 2.50 21.46 4.48
C TYR A 113 2.53 20.90 3.04
N ASP A 114 3.71 20.88 2.43
CA ASP A 114 3.90 20.51 1.03
C ASP A 114 3.32 19.13 0.71
N ALA A 115 2.84 18.98 -0.52
CA ALA A 115 2.25 17.75 -1.05
C ALA A 115 3.33 16.74 -1.48
N ASP A 116 4.25 16.42 -0.57
CA ASP A 116 5.28 15.40 -0.75
C ASP A 116 5.50 14.58 0.54
N GLN A 117 6.31 13.52 0.45
CA GLN A 117 6.55 12.63 1.59
C GLN A 117 7.23 13.33 2.78
N PRO A 118 8.22 14.23 2.60
CA PRO A 118 8.75 15.04 3.70
C PRO A 118 7.70 15.94 4.32
N GLY A 119 6.92 16.69 3.52
CA GLY A 119 5.87 17.59 3.99
C GLY A 119 4.85 16.87 4.85
N GLN A 120 4.36 15.70 4.41
CA GLN A 120 3.41 14.89 5.18
C GLN A 120 4.01 14.40 6.52
N ARG A 121 5.29 13.99 6.54
CA ARG A 121 5.97 13.59 7.78
C ARG A 121 6.18 14.76 8.74
N TYR A 122 6.49 15.94 8.21
CA TYR A 122 6.65 17.15 9.05
C TYR A 122 5.31 17.67 9.54
N ALA A 123 4.24 17.55 8.76
CA ALA A 123 2.89 17.86 9.16
C ALA A 123 2.45 17.04 10.38
N ALA A 124 2.66 15.71 10.33
CA ALA A 124 2.38 14.83 11.45
C ALA A 124 3.19 15.23 12.72
N LYS A 125 4.50 15.51 12.57
CA LYS A 125 5.34 15.96 13.69
C LYS A 125 4.92 17.32 14.25
N ALA A 126 4.48 18.25 13.40
CA ALA A 126 3.98 19.55 13.85
C ALA A 126 2.69 19.37 14.66
N ALA A 127 1.80 18.52 14.19
CA ALA A 127 0.58 18.16 14.89
C ALA A 127 0.89 17.56 16.28
N ASP A 128 1.83 16.61 16.37
CA ASP A 128 2.27 16.03 17.63
C ASP A 128 2.80 17.07 18.64
N ASN A 129 3.51 18.09 18.17
CA ASN A 129 4.03 19.15 19.05
C ASN A 129 2.95 20.13 19.51
N LEU A 130 1.89 20.32 18.74
CA LEU A 130 0.85 21.33 19.00
C LEU A 130 -0.37 20.77 19.74
N VAL A 131 -0.53 19.45 19.77
CA VAL A 131 -1.72 18.77 20.28
C VAL A 131 -2.08 19.13 21.73
N THR A 132 -1.08 19.47 22.57
CA THR A 132 -1.32 19.88 23.97
C THR A 132 -1.67 21.35 24.13
N ALA A 133 -1.54 22.13 23.08
CA ALA A 133 -1.75 23.59 23.14
C ALA A 133 -2.90 24.06 22.25
N ALA A 134 -3.01 23.51 21.03
CA ALA A 134 -4.08 23.87 20.10
C ALA A 134 -5.45 23.38 20.62
N LYS A 135 -6.50 24.09 20.27
CA LYS A 135 -7.89 23.69 20.56
C LYS A 135 -8.32 22.52 19.68
N SER A 136 -8.02 22.59 18.39
CA SER A 136 -8.15 21.50 17.44
C SER A 136 -7.01 21.52 16.44
N ILE A 137 -6.68 20.35 15.87
CA ILE A 137 -5.68 20.24 14.81
C ILE A 137 -6.30 19.43 13.68
N ARG A 138 -6.19 19.95 12.46
CA ARG A 138 -6.57 19.25 11.25
C ARG A 138 -5.40 19.20 10.29
N LEU A 139 -5.15 18.02 9.74
CA LEU A 139 -4.18 17.83 8.66
C LEU A 139 -4.89 18.01 7.33
N LEU A 140 -4.40 18.91 6.50
CA LEU A 140 -4.97 19.15 5.18
C LEU A 140 -4.65 17.96 4.27
N GLU A 141 -5.65 17.36 3.67
CA GLU A 141 -5.49 16.40 2.60
C GLU A 141 -5.51 17.13 1.25
N TRP A 142 -4.36 17.14 0.58
CA TRP A 142 -4.25 17.77 -0.72
C TRP A 142 -5.02 16.99 -1.78
N PRO A 143 -5.78 17.65 -2.68
CA PRO A 143 -6.45 16.99 -3.79
C PRO A 143 -5.44 16.36 -4.75
N HIS A 144 -5.90 15.38 -5.52
CA HIS A 144 -5.06 14.62 -6.46
C HIS A 144 -4.28 15.51 -7.44
N PHE A 145 -4.88 16.62 -7.89
CA PHE A 145 -4.24 17.55 -8.80
C PHE A 145 -3.01 18.29 -8.23
N MET A 146 -2.79 18.23 -6.91
CA MET A 146 -1.59 18.75 -6.23
C MET A 146 -0.36 17.86 -6.36
N GLY A 147 -0.32 16.98 -7.36
CA GLY A 147 0.87 16.21 -7.70
C GLY A 147 0.94 14.84 -7.03
N ARG A 148 -0.18 14.29 -6.60
CA ARG A 148 -0.24 12.90 -6.16
C ARG A 148 0.14 11.98 -7.32
N LEU A 149 1.06 11.06 -7.09
CA LEU A 149 1.53 10.12 -8.10
C LEU A 149 0.41 9.14 -8.49
N GLU A 150 0.55 8.51 -9.65
CA GLU A 150 -0.42 7.53 -10.17
C GLU A 150 -0.64 6.32 -9.24
N ASP A 151 0.37 5.97 -8.43
CA ASP A 151 0.30 4.92 -7.41
C ASP A 151 -0.39 5.37 -6.11
N GLY A 152 -0.90 6.60 -6.06
CA GLY A 152 -1.56 7.20 -4.91
C GLY A 152 -0.60 7.75 -3.84
N TRP A 153 0.72 7.63 -4.03
CA TRP A 153 1.72 8.20 -3.13
C TRP A 153 2.05 9.64 -3.47
N TRP A 154 2.54 10.36 -2.46
CA TRP A 154 3.14 11.68 -2.69
C TRP A 154 4.55 11.53 -3.24
N PRO A 155 5.03 12.48 -4.07
CA PRO A 155 6.41 12.46 -4.57
C PRO A 155 7.41 12.42 -3.41
N LYS A 156 8.58 11.83 -3.67
CA LYS A 156 9.64 11.68 -2.64
C LYS A 156 10.15 13.02 -2.14
N ASP A 157 10.16 14.03 -3.00
CA ASP A 157 10.54 15.42 -2.72
C ASP A 157 9.97 16.36 -3.80
N GLY A 158 10.01 17.67 -3.55
CA GLY A 158 9.61 18.68 -4.53
C GLY A 158 8.10 18.71 -4.81
N GLY A 159 7.29 18.37 -3.84
CA GLY A 159 5.83 18.45 -3.92
C GLY A 159 5.32 19.86 -4.18
N GLN A 160 4.07 19.95 -4.62
CA GLN A 160 3.40 21.24 -4.77
C GLN A 160 3.05 21.80 -3.39
N ASP A 161 3.08 23.11 -3.29
CA ASP A 161 2.85 23.85 -2.05
C ASP A 161 1.54 24.68 -2.11
N LEU A 162 1.23 25.36 -1.01
CA LEU A 162 0.03 26.21 -0.93
C LEU A 162 0.07 27.35 -1.95
N THR A 163 1.25 27.83 -2.30
CA THR A 163 1.43 28.83 -3.38
C THR A 163 1.04 28.24 -4.73
N ASP A 164 1.40 26.99 -5.03
CA ASP A 164 0.98 26.29 -6.25
C ASP A 164 -0.56 26.16 -6.30
N PHE A 165 -1.21 25.86 -5.17
CA PHE A 165 -2.67 25.77 -5.10
C PHE A 165 -3.34 27.07 -5.57
N PHE A 166 -2.92 28.22 -5.05
CA PHE A 166 -3.52 29.50 -5.41
C PHE A 166 -3.05 30.04 -6.78
N VAL A 167 -1.74 29.97 -7.05
CA VAL A 167 -1.15 30.62 -8.22
C VAL A 167 -1.18 29.74 -9.46
N ARG A 168 -0.72 28.49 -9.34
CA ARG A 168 -0.63 27.56 -10.46
C ARG A 168 -2.00 26.97 -10.83
N HIS A 169 -2.75 26.51 -9.82
CA HIS A 169 -4.08 25.92 -10.03
C HIS A 169 -5.21 26.94 -10.01
N LYS A 170 -4.90 28.23 -9.81
CA LYS A 170 -5.85 29.35 -9.83
C LYS A 170 -7.05 29.15 -8.89
N LYS A 171 -6.83 28.48 -7.78
CA LYS A 171 -7.85 28.24 -6.76
C LYS A 171 -8.05 29.48 -5.89
N THR A 172 -9.21 29.59 -5.26
CA THR A 172 -9.60 30.73 -4.42
C THR A 172 -9.51 30.38 -2.93
N ALA A 173 -9.59 31.40 -2.07
CA ALA A 173 -9.72 31.19 -0.63
C ALA A 173 -10.97 30.37 -0.26
N LYS A 174 -12.04 30.45 -1.07
CA LYS A 174 -13.25 29.63 -0.87
C LYS A 174 -12.97 28.15 -1.16
N ASP A 175 -12.30 27.82 -2.28
CA ASP A 175 -11.89 26.46 -2.59
C ASP A 175 -11.02 25.87 -1.47
N PHE A 176 -10.13 26.69 -0.90
CA PHE A 176 -9.28 26.25 0.22
C PHE A 176 -10.10 26.00 1.50
N GLN A 177 -11.10 26.83 1.78
CA GLN A 177 -11.99 26.61 2.93
C GLN A 177 -12.81 25.31 2.78
N GLU A 178 -13.24 24.97 1.56
CA GLU A 178 -13.90 23.70 1.29
C GLU A 178 -12.98 22.51 1.57
N LEU A 179 -11.70 22.59 1.19
CA LEU A 179 -10.70 21.55 1.58
C LEU A 179 -10.50 21.46 3.08
N VAL A 180 -10.49 22.60 3.78
CA VAL A 180 -10.36 22.61 5.23
C VAL A 180 -11.53 21.92 5.93
N LEU A 181 -12.72 21.98 5.37
CA LEU A 181 -13.90 21.25 5.88
C LEU A 181 -13.77 19.72 5.72
N GLN A 182 -13.03 19.27 4.69
CA GLN A 182 -12.74 17.86 4.45
C GLN A 182 -11.47 17.37 5.16
N ALA A 183 -10.70 18.28 5.78
CA ALA A 183 -9.46 17.93 6.43
C ALA A 183 -9.71 17.00 7.64
N ARG A 184 -8.91 15.94 7.75
CA ARG A 184 -8.99 15.01 8.88
C ARG A 184 -8.70 15.72 10.19
N GLU A 185 -9.65 15.68 11.08
CA GLU A 185 -9.44 16.12 12.45
C GLU A 185 -8.51 15.11 13.14
N GLN A 186 -7.39 15.59 13.63
CA GLN A 186 -6.55 14.75 14.47
C GLN A 186 -7.23 14.72 15.85
N ASP A 187 -7.54 13.54 16.35
CA ASP A 187 -8.11 13.36 17.69
C ASP A 187 -7.28 14.14 18.69
N ASN A 188 -7.78 15.30 19.07
CA ASN A 188 -7.18 16.14 20.09
C ASN A 188 -7.74 15.64 21.42
N PRO A 189 -6.96 15.02 22.29
CA PRO A 189 -7.40 14.89 23.67
C PRO A 189 -7.61 16.30 24.19
N LYS A 190 -8.81 16.59 24.71
CA LYS A 190 -9.12 17.88 25.35
C LYS A 190 -7.95 18.27 26.27
N PRO A 191 -7.50 19.55 26.24
CA PRO A 191 -6.45 19.99 27.17
C PRO A 191 -6.91 19.64 28.60
N PRO A 192 -6.02 19.11 29.44
CA PRO A 192 -6.39 18.78 30.80
C PRO A 192 -6.92 20.08 31.48
N GLN A 193 -8.13 19.97 31.99
CA GLN A 193 -8.62 20.95 32.98
C GLN A 193 -7.61 20.94 34.13
N GLU A 194 -7.23 22.14 34.60
CA GLU A 194 -6.29 22.29 35.69
C GLU A 194 -6.67 21.41 36.89
N ASP A 195 -5.73 20.51 37.24
CA ASP A 195 -5.51 19.88 38.56
C ASP A 195 -6.57 19.02 39.27
N SER A 196 -7.66 18.54 38.64
CA SER A 196 -8.60 17.65 39.35
C SER A 196 -8.57 16.17 38.88
N GLY A 197 -7.99 15.86 37.70
CA GLY A 197 -8.10 14.54 37.10
C GLY A 197 -7.09 13.50 37.58
N ALA A 198 -5.84 13.89 37.84
CA ALA A 198 -4.78 12.94 38.17
C ALA A 198 -5.03 12.19 39.49
N MET A 199 -5.69 12.82 40.45
CA MET A 199 -5.97 12.22 41.76
C MET A 199 -6.97 11.06 41.72
N GLU A 200 -7.77 10.93 40.71
CA GLU A 200 -8.68 9.78 40.53
C GLU A 200 -7.94 8.45 40.37
N PHE A 201 -6.69 8.48 39.96
CA PHE A 201 -5.84 7.28 39.79
C PHE A 201 -5.07 6.93 41.07
N PHE A 202 -5.28 7.65 42.17
CA PHE A 202 -4.62 7.41 43.44
C PHE A 202 -5.62 7.06 44.54
N VAL A 203 -5.29 6.04 45.31
CA VAL A 203 -6.10 5.59 46.46
C VAL A 203 -5.36 5.93 47.77
N ARG A 204 -6.04 6.52 48.71
CA ARG A 204 -5.48 6.81 50.04
C ARG A 204 -5.50 5.54 50.90
N GLY A 205 -4.34 5.07 51.31
CA GLY A 205 -4.19 3.93 52.21
C GLY A 205 -4.57 4.25 53.64
N LEU A 206 -4.67 3.25 54.51
CA LEU A 206 -5.00 3.38 55.94
C LEU A 206 -4.02 4.28 56.71
N ASN A 207 -2.80 4.39 56.24
CA ASN A 207 -1.75 5.27 56.76
C ASN A 207 -1.84 6.72 56.21
N GLY A 208 -2.89 7.05 55.48
CA GLY A 208 -3.10 8.38 54.87
C GLY A 208 -2.27 8.64 53.61
N ARG A 209 -1.36 7.72 53.20
CA ARG A 209 -0.50 7.89 52.02
C ARG A 209 -1.26 7.60 50.72
N LEU A 210 -1.11 8.46 49.72
CA LEU A 210 -1.63 8.24 48.38
C LEU A 210 -0.77 7.18 47.66
N SER A 211 -1.43 6.21 47.03
CA SER A 211 -0.81 5.16 46.24
C SER A 211 -1.43 5.13 44.84
N PHE A 212 -0.61 5.25 43.81
CA PHE A 212 -1.03 5.09 42.43
C PHE A 212 -1.60 3.70 42.17
N LYS A 213 -2.70 3.66 41.46
CA LYS A 213 -3.37 2.41 41.02
C LYS A 213 -3.39 2.35 39.50
N PRO A 214 -2.42 1.65 38.89
CA PRO A 214 -2.29 1.55 37.42
C PRO A 214 -3.58 1.08 36.74
N ARG A 215 -4.37 0.23 37.44
CA ARG A 215 -5.63 -0.31 36.93
C ARG A 215 -6.66 0.79 36.67
N LEU A 216 -6.79 1.79 37.53
CA LEU A 216 -7.75 2.88 37.34
C LEU A 216 -7.43 3.70 36.09
N LEU A 217 -6.14 3.99 35.87
CA LEU A 217 -5.71 4.67 34.64
C LEU A 217 -5.87 3.76 33.41
N ALA A 218 -5.56 2.46 33.54
CA ALA A 218 -5.73 1.52 32.44
C ALA A 218 -7.21 1.43 31.99
N ASP A 219 -8.14 1.34 32.94
CA ASP A 219 -9.57 1.29 32.66
C ASP A 219 -10.04 2.58 31.96
N LYS A 220 -9.55 3.75 32.41
CA LYS A 220 -9.82 5.03 31.78
C LYS A 220 -9.30 5.10 30.35
N LEU A 221 -8.06 4.66 30.11
CA LEU A 221 -7.45 4.63 28.77
C LEU A 221 -8.25 3.76 27.79
N ILE A 222 -8.73 2.59 28.25
CA ILE A 222 -9.56 1.68 27.43
C ILE A 222 -10.95 2.28 27.17
N GLN A 223 -11.50 3.01 28.15
CA GLN A 223 -12.78 3.69 27.98
C GLN A 223 -12.70 4.83 26.96
N ASP A 224 -11.63 5.64 27.04
CA ASP A 224 -11.45 6.79 26.17
C ASP A 224 -11.06 6.38 24.74
N VAL A 225 -10.21 5.35 24.63
CA VAL A 225 -9.79 4.77 23.35
C VAL A 225 -9.91 3.25 23.44
N PRO A 226 -11.03 2.68 22.94
CA PRO A 226 -11.15 1.23 22.89
C PRO A 226 -10.03 0.61 22.07
N ILE A 227 -9.22 -0.22 22.73
CA ILE A 227 -8.09 -0.93 22.12
C ILE A 227 -8.32 -2.43 22.15
N LEU A 228 -7.69 -3.14 21.23
CA LEU A 228 -7.58 -4.58 21.15
C LEU A 228 -6.10 -4.93 21.04
N HIS A 229 -5.65 -5.92 21.79
CA HIS A 229 -4.28 -6.45 21.70
C HIS A 229 -4.30 -7.90 21.26
N ASP A 230 -3.54 -8.21 20.25
CA ASP A 230 -3.27 -9.57 19.81
C ASP A 230 -1.98 -10.05 20.48
N PRO A 231 -2.05 -10.97 21.44
CA PRO A 231 -0.88 -11.44 22.19
C PRO A 231 0.08 -12.27 21.32
N ASP A 232 -0.41 -12.91 20.26
CA ASP A 232 0.40 -13.79 19.40
C ASP A 232 1.31 -12.97 18.47
N THR A 233 0.81 -11.88 17.94
CA THR A 233 1.58 -10.97 17.08
C THR A 233 2.16 -9.77 17.81
N GLY A 234 1.66 -9.46 19.02
CA GLY A 234 2.01 -8.26 19.79
C GLY A 234 1.42 -6.97 19.21
N GLN A 235 0.56 -7.06 18.20
CA GLN A 235 -0.08 -5.91 17.58
C GLN A 235 -1.16 -5.32 18.49
N VAL A 236 -1.28 -3.99 18.45
CA VAL A 236 -2.35 -3.26 19.12
C VAL A 236 -3.20 -2.59 18.06
N TYR A 237 -4.52 -2.62 18.26
CA TYR A 237 -5.50 -2.01 17.37
C TYR A 237 -6.38 -1.06 18.15
N ARG A 238 -6.96 -0.07 17.46
CA ARG A 238 -7.95 0.86 17.99
C ARG A 238 -9.26 0.69 17.23
N TRP A 239 -10.39 0.75 17.95
CA TRP A 239 -11.70 0.79 17.32
C TRP A 239 -12.00 2.19 16.78
N ASN A 240 -12.24 2.29 15.48
CA ASN A 240 -12.57 3.56 14.80
C ASN A 240 -14.08 3.72 14.47
N ASN A 241 -14.95 2.98 15.16
CA ASN A 241 -16.40 2.86 14.97
C ASN A 241 -16.83 2.01 13.76
N LYS A 242 -15.89 1.43 13.00
CA LYS A 242 -16.15 0.53 11.88
C LYS A 242 -15.35 -0.77 12.01
N PHE A 243 -14.05 -0.66 12.24
CA PHE A 243 -13.15 -1.80 12.35
C PHE A 243 -11.99 -1.49 13.30
N TRP A 244 -11.17 -2.49 13.58
CA TRP A 244 -9.98 -2.40 14.41
C TRP A 244 -8.77 -2.01 13.57
N GLU A 245 -8.38 -0.74 13.57
CA GLU A 245 -7.22 -0.27 12.82
C GLU A 245 -5.92 -0.40 13.64
N PRO A 246 -4.77 -0.69 13.00
CA PRO A 246 -3.48 -0.76 13.68
C PRO A 246 -3.18 0.52 14.45
N TYR A 247 -2.77 0.40 15.72
CA TYR A 247 -2.55 1.52 16.60
C TYR A 247 -1.20 1.42 17.33
N ASN A 248 -0.45 2.52 17.37
CA ASN A 248 0.83 2.53 18.06
C ASN A 248 0.64 2.69 19.58
N ILE A 249 1.24 1.78 20.35
CA ILE A 249 1.20 1.81 21.82
C ILE A 249 1.73 3.12 22.41
N ASP A 250 2.61 3.83 21.72
CA ASP A 250 3.14 5.11 22.18
C ASP A 250 2.06 6.22 22.22
N HIS A 251 0.99 6.09 21.43
CA HIS A 251 -0.16 6.98 21.57
C HIS A 251 -0.89 6.75 22.89
N ILE A 252 -1.01 5.50 23.35
CA ILE A 252 -1.61 5.15 24.65
C ILE A 252 -0.72 5.67 25.79
N LYS A 253 0.60 5.50 25.71
CA LYS A 253 1.55 6.07 26.67
C LYS A 253 1.40 7.58 26.77
N ARG A 254 1.22 8.23 25.64
CA ARG A 254 0.98 9.67 25.61
C ARG A 254 -0.32 10.07 26.31
N LEU A 255 -1.41 9.33 26.08
CA LEU A 255 -2.67 9.56 26.80
C LEU A 255 -2.49 9.37 28.30
N ALA A 256 -1.73 8.34 28.72
CA ALA A 256 -1.39 8.13 30.13
C ALA A 256 -0.60 9.30 30.73
N VAL A 257 0.39 9.84 29.99
CA VAL A 257 1.14 11.05 30.43
C VAL A 257 0.21 12.24 30.59
N LEU A 258 -0.71 12.46 29.66
CA LEU A 258 -1.66 13.56 29.72
C LEU A 258 -2.63 13.42 30.89
N ALA A 259 -3.14 12.21 31.15
CA ALA A 259 -4.05 11.94 32.27
C ALA A 259 -3.38 12.10 33.64
N LEU A 260 -2.10 11.74 33.76
CA LEU A 260 -1.32 11.88 34.99
C LEU A 260 -0.80 13.31 35.22
N GLY A 261 -0.69 14.13 34.17
CA GLY A 261 -0.17 15.52 34.28
C GLY A 261 1.18 15.55 34.97
N THR A 262 1.30 16.32 36.05
CA THR A 262 2.54 16.48 36.84
C THR A 262 2.96 15.21 37.59
N GLU A 263 2.04 14.26 37.79
CA GLU A 263 2.27 12.98 38.43
C GLU A 263 2.83 11.92 37.49
N ALA A 264 3.01 12.23 36.19
CA ALA A 264 3.52 11.31 35.19
C ALA A 264 5.01 11.01 35.42
N ASP A 265 5.31 9.73 35.59
CA ASP A 265 6.66 9.18 35.52
C ASP A 265 6.65 7.91 34.65
N GLN A 266 7.84 7.48 34.22
CA GLN A 266 7.99 6.36 33.31
C GLN A 266 7.42 5.05 33.88
N GLY A 267 7.54 4.80 35.18
CA GLY A 267 7.03 3.61 35.86
C GLY A 267 5.50 3.57 35.82
N ARG A 268 4.84 4.66 36.27
CA ARG A 268 3.37 4.77 36.28
C ARG A 268 2.77 4.64 34.89
N VAL A 269 3.38 5.30 33.90
CA VAL A 269 2.93 5.23 32.49
C VAL A 269 3.08 3.80 31.96
N ASN A 270 4.23 3.15 32.18
CA ASN A 270 4.46 1.79 31.72
C ASN A 270 3.52 0.77 32.40
N ASP A 271 3.31 0.90 33.72
CA ASP A 271 2.44 0.00 34.48
C ASP A 271 0.99 0.10 34.01
N ALA A 272 0.47 1.32 33.81
CA ALA A 272 -0.88 1.53 33.33
C ALA A 272 -1.06 1.06 31.90
N THR A 273 -0.14 1.37 30.99
CA THR A 273 -0.22 0.94 29.59
C THR A 273 -0.02 -0.57 29.42
N PHE A 274 0.82 -1.20 30.25
CA PHE A 274 0.92 -2.65 30.31
C PHE A 274 -0.43 -3.28 30.70
N GLN A 275 -1.07 -2.77 31.78
CA GLN A 275 -2.37 -3.29 32.21
C GLN A 275 -3.45 -3.04 31.15
N ALA A 276 -3.50 -1.86 30.55
CA ALA A 276 -4.45 -1.55 29.47
C ALA A 276 -4.31 -2.55 28.32
N ARG A 277 -3.09 -2.85 27.90
CA ARG A 277 -2.81 -3.83 26.85
C ARG A 277 -3.29 -5.23 27.24
N VAL A 278 -2.93 -5.72 28.42
CA VAL A 278 -3.32 -7.07 28.87
C VAL A 278 -4.83 -7.21 29.03
N LEU A 279 -5.50 -6.18 29.56
CA LEU A 279 -6.95 -6.17 29.71
C LEU A 279 -7.71 -6.14 28.39
N SER A 280 -7.05 -5.68 27.35
CA SER A 280 -7.60 -5.58 25.99
C SER A 280 -7.16 -6.74 25.10
N ASN A 281 -6.64 -7.82 25.66
CA ASN A 281 -6.30 -9.01 24.90
C ASN A 281 -7.55 -9.57 24.20
N ILE A 282 -7.35 -10.01 22.96
CA ILE A 282 -8.37 -10.78 22.24
C ILE A 282 -8.74 -12.01 23.08
N PRO A 283 -10.02 -12.39 23.19
CA PRO A 283 -10.42 -13.55 23.97
C PRO A 283 -9.74 -14.85 23.46
N SER A 284 -9.44 -15.75 24.39
CA SER A 284 -8.86 -17.04 24.03
C SER A 284 -9.75 -17.80 23.04
N GLY A 285 -9.14 -18.34 21.99
CA GLY A 285 -9.84 -19.04 20.92
C GLY A 285 -10.46 -18.15 19.84
N ARG A 286 -10.24 -16.83 19.92
CA ARG A 286 -10.56 -15.86 18.87
C ARG A 286 -9.27 -15.29 18.27
N ALA A 287 -9.37 -14.82 17.05
CA ALA A 287 -8.29 -14.10 16.36
C ALA A 287 -8.85 -12.89 15.59
N VAL A 288 -7.99 -11.97 15.20
CA VAL A 288 -8.40 -10.90 14.28
C VAL A 288 -8.84 -11.50 12.95
N ASN A 289 -9.94 -10.98 12.42
CA ASN A 289 -10.54 -11.44 11.16
C ASN A 289 -10.87 -12.96 11.15
N ASP A 290 -11.26 -13.53 12.28
CA ASP A 290 -11.61 -14.97 12.38
C ASP A 290 -13.01 -15.31 11.85
N MET A 291 -13.75 -14.32 11.34
CA MET A 291 -15.06 -14.48 10.72
C MET A 291 -14.95 -14.29 9.20
N ASP A 292 -14.41 -15.30 8.51
CA ASP A 292 -14.08 -15.24 7.07
C ASP A 292 -15.28 -14.96 6.15
N ASP A 293 -16.51 -15.28 6.61
CA ASP A 293 -17.75 -15.03 5.86
C ASP A 293 -18.23 -13.57 5.93
N TRP A 294 -17.58 -12.72 6.72
CA TRP A 294 -18.00 -11.34 6.90
C TRP A 294 -17.03 -10.36 6.26
N LEU A 295 -17.54 -9.52 5.37
CA LEU A 295 -16.82 -8.38 4.80
C LEU A 295 -17.17 -7.12 5.59
N CYS A 296 -16.16 -6.42 6.07
CA CYS A 296 -16.30 -5.08 6.64
C CYS A 296 -16.27 -4.05 5.51
N LEU A 297 -17.36 -3.30 5.33
CA LEU A 297 -17.55 -2.31 4.29
C LEU A 297 -17.65 -0.92 4.92
N GLU A 298 -17.66 0.14 4.11
CA GLU A 298 -17.75 1.52 4.59
C GLU A 298 -19.03 1.76 5.42
N ASN A 299 -20.14 1.12 5.06
CA ASN A 299 -21.46 1.33 5.66
C ASN A 299 -22.01 0.15 6.48
N GLY A 300 -21.25 -0.92 6.72
CA GLY A 300 -21.68 -2.06 7.54
C GLY A 300 -20.90 -3.35 7.29
N MET A 301 -21.38 -4.43 7.89
CA MET A 301 -20.84 -5.79 7.76
C MET A 301 -21.75 -6.60 6.85
N LEU A 302 -21.18 -7.21 5.80
CA LEU A 302 -21.90 -8.08 4.86
C LEU A 302 -21.45 -9.52 5.04
N ASN A 303 -22.39 -10.43 5.31
CA ASN A 303 -22.13 -11.86 5.27
C ASN A 303 -22.26 -12.37 3.84
N ILE A 304 -21.17 -12.94 3.30
CA ILE A 304 -21.13 -13.44 1.91
C ILE A 304 -21.81 -14.79 1.72
N THR A 305 -22.13 -15.52 2.82
CA THR A 305 -22.83 -16.81 2.77
C THR A 305 -24.33 -16.64 2.86
N THR A 306 -24.81 -15.77 3.79
CA THR A 306 -26.25 -15.58 4.03
C THR A 306 -26.81 -14.34 3.33
N GLY A 307 -25.97 -13.39 2.90
CA GLY A 307 -26.40 -12.10 2.38
C GLY A 307 -26.84 -11.10 3.46
N ASP A 308 -26.72 -11.44 4.74
CA ASP A 308 -27.07 -10.54 5.84
C ASP A 308 -26.21 -9.30 5.84
N PHE A 309 -26.82 -8.14 6.01
CA PHE A 309 -26.14 -6.87 6.16
C PHE A 309 -26.48 -6.23 7.51
N LYS A 310 -25.46 -5.95 8.33
CA LYS A 310 -25.59 -5.49 9.71
C LYS A 310 -24.69 -4.29 10.00
N PRO A 311 -24.98 -3.50 11.05
CA PRO A 311 -24.06 -2.47 11.53
C PRO A 311 -22.69 -3.04 11.93
N HIS A 312 -21.67 -2.17 11.99
CA HIS A 312 -20.36 -2.52 12.51
C HIS A 312 -20.42 -2.82 14.02
N GLU A 313 -19.75 -3.88 14.44
CA GLU A 313 -19.65 -4.27 15.85
C GLU A 313 -18.21 -4.69 16.17
N LYS A 314 -17.77 -4.40 17.39
CA LYS A 314 -16.41 -4.71 17.87
C LYS A 314 -16.10 -6.20 17.86
N ASP A 315 -17.11 -7.02 18.11
CA ASP A 315 -16.99 -8.47 18.30
C ASP A 315 -16.76 -9.25 17.00
N TYR A 316 -16.80 -8.56 15.84
CA TYR A 316 -16.33 -9.13 14.57
C TYR A 316 -14.80 -9.19 14.48
N TYR A 317 -14.07 -8.49 15.34
CA TYR A 317 -12.61 -8.38 15.33
C TYR A 317 -12.01 -8.07 13.94
N ALA A 318 -12.79 -7.41 13.10
CA ALA A 318 -12.36 -7.04 11.74
C ALA A 318 -11.23 -6.01 11.79
N THR A 319 -10.09 -6.31 11.17
CA THR A 319 -8.97 -5.37 10.96
C THR A 319 -8.78 -5.03 9.49
N ILE A 320 -9.53 -5.68 8.61
CA ILE A 320 -9.58 -5.44 7.18
C ILE A 320 -10.94 -4.84 6.86
N ALA A 321 -10.96 -3.66 6.27
CA ALA A 321 -12.17 -3.01 5.80
C ALA A 321 -12.00 -2.60 4.33
N LEU A 322 -13.05 -2.77 3.53
CA LEU A 322 -13.10 -2.35 2.13
C LEU A 322 -13.64 -0.93 2.05
N ASP A 323 -12.98 -0.07 1.28
CA ASP A 323 -13.33 1.36 1.13
C ASP A 323 -14.51 1.54 0.16
N VAL A 324 -15.57 0.75 0.32
CA VAL A 324 -16.75 0.74 -0.57
C VAL A 324 -18.05 0.57 0.22
N GLU A 325 -19.09 1.26 -0.25
CA GLU A 325 -20.46 1.09 0.28
C GLU A 325 -21.21 0.00 -0.47
N TYR A 326 -21.96 -0.81 0.27
CA TYR A 326 -22.89 -1.78 -0.29
C TYR A 326 -24.30 -1.23 -0.29
N ASN A 327 -24.92 -1.17 -1.47
CA ASN A 327 -26.31 -0.74 -1.61
C ASN A 327 -27.08 -1.70 -2.54
N PRO A 328 -27.65 -2.79 -2.00
CA PRO A 328 -28.33 -3.80 -2.81
C PRO A 328 -29.62 -3.29 -3.49
N LYS A 329 -30.15 -2.14 -3.05
CA LYS A 329 -31.38 -1.55 -3.58
C LYS A 329 -31.14 -0.46 -4.64
N SER A 330 -29.89 -0.13 -4.96
CA SER A 330 -29.59 0.98 -5.87
C SER A 330 -30.14 0.76 -7.28
N GLY A 331 -30.20 -0.49 -7.75
CA GLY A 331 -30.60 -0.84 -9.11
C GLY A 331 -29.68 -0.28 -10.20
N LYS A 332 -28.61 0.42 -9.81
CA LYS A 332 -27.62 0.99 -10.74
C LYS A 332 -26.68 -0.08 -11.26
N VAL A 333 -26.21 0.13 -12.47
CA VAL A 333 -25.26 -0.77 -13.16
C VAL A 333 -23.98 0.01 -13.45
N CYS A 334 -22.83 -0.65 -13.32
CA CYS A 334 -21.51 -0.10 -13.62
C CYS A 334 -21.29 -0.04 -15.16
N ASN A 335 -22.02 0.83 -15.84
CA ASN A 335 -22.06 0.84 -17.31
C ASN A 335 -20.70 1.16 -17.93
N ARG A 336 -19.97 2.12 -17.37
CA ARG A 336 -18.66 2.50 -17.91
C ARG A 336 -17.61 1.42 -17.65
N TRP A 337 -17.71 0.73 -16.48
CA TRP A 337 -16.90 -0.43 -16.18
C TRP A 337 -17.13 -1.58 -17.16
N MET A 338 -18.39 -1.95 -17.44
CA MET A 338 -18.73 -3.00 -18.41
C MET A 338 -18.23 -2.63 -19.81
N GLN A 339 -18.43 -1.39 -20.24
CA GLN A 339 -17.88 -0.88 -21.49
C GLN A 339 -16.35 -0.99 -21.51
N PHE A 340 -15.65 -0.64 -20.43
CA PHE A 340 -14.20 -0.77 -20.34
C PHE A 340 -13.73 -2.23 -20.50
N LEU A 341 -14.44 -3.19 -19.88
CA LEU A 341 -14.13 -4.61 -20.05
C LEU A 341 -14.35 -5.07 -21.50
N ASP A 342 -15.44 -4.66 -22.12
CA ASP A 342 -15.72 -4.96 -23.53
C ASP A 342 -14.68 -4.34 -24.48
N GLU A 343 -14.19 -3.12 -24.18
CA GLU A 343 -13.14 -2.46 -24.94
C GLU A 343 -11.77 -3.16 -24.81
N THR A 344 -11.46 -3.74 -23.64
CA THR A 344 -10.11 -4.23 -23.31
C THR A 344 -9.97 -5.75 -23.42
N ILE A 345 -10.98 -6.50 -23.03
CA ILE A 345 -10.98 -7.98 -22.91
C ILE A 345 -11.77 -8.63 -24.04
N GLN A 346 -12.99 -8.19 -24.31
CA GLN A 346 -13.91 -8.64 -25.38
C GLN A 346 -14.50 -10.05 -25.20
N THR A 347 -13.77 -11.00 -24.61
CA THR A 347 -14.19 -12.40 -24.45
C THR A 347 -15.07 -12.56 -23.21
N PRO A 348 -16.37 -12.92 -23.34
CA PRO A 348 -17.29 -12.97 -22.20
C PRO A 348 -16.83 -13.91 -21.08
N GLU A 349 -16.30 -15.08 -21.39
CA GLU A 349 -15.83 -16.05 -20.38
C GLU A 349 -14.61 -15.52 -19.60
N VAL A 350 -13.77 -14.69 -20.23
CA VAL A 350 -12.65 -14.02 -19.54
C VAL A 350 -13.16 -12.89 -18.65
N ILE A 351 -14.23 -12.19 -19.08
CA ILE A 351 -14.90 -11.18 -18.24
C ILE A 351 -15.56 -11.85 -17.04
N ASP A 352 -16.21 -12.98 -17.22
CA ASP A 352 -16.79 -13.77 -16.12
C ASP A 352 -15.71 -14.26 -15.15
N PHE A 353 -14.61 -14.79 -15.66
CA PHE A 353 -13.44 -15.13 -14.83
C PHE A 353 -12.92 -13.93 -14.04
N LEU A 354 -12.79 -12.76 -14.67
CA LEU A 354 -12.36 -11.54 -13.99
C LEU A 354 -13.35 -11.09 -12.91
N GLN A 355 -14.65 -11.22 -13.18
CA GLN A 355 -15.70 -10.92 -12.21
C GLN A 355 -15.56 -11.79 -10.96
N GLU A 356 -15.35 -13.08 -11.14
CA GLU A 356 -15.09 -14.05 -10.08
C GLU A 356 -13.79 -13.73 -9.34
N PHE A 357 -12.74 -13.40 -10.07
CA PHE A 357 -11.45 -13.07 -9.48
C PHE A 357 -11.48 -11.77 -8.66
N PHE A 358 -12.20 -10.75 -9.12
CA PHE A 358 -12.44 -9.53 -8.34
C PHE A 358 -13.21 -9.84 -7.06
N GLY A 359 -14.25 -10.66 -7.16
CA GLY A 359 -14.98 -11.15 -6.01
C GLY A 359 -14.11 -11.93 -5.03
N TYR A 360 -13.27 -12.83 -5.55
CA TYR A 360 -12.31 -13.58 -4.75
C TYR A 360 -11.32 -12.68 -4.00
N CYS A 361 -10.90 -11.56 -4.62
CA CYS A 361 -10.03 -10.57 -3.99
C CYS A 361 -10.67 -9.84 -2.79
N LEU A 362 -11.99 -9.84 -2.67
CA LEU A 362 -12.68 -9.25 -1.52
C LEU A 362 -12.55 -10.10 -0.25
N THR A 363 -12.26 -11.39 -0.39
CA THR A 363 -12.24 -12.38 0.69
C THR A 363 -10.81 -12.65 1.21
N ARG A 364 -10.70 -13.32 2.34
CA ARG A 364 -9.44 -13.85 2.87
C ARG A 364 -9.14 -15.27 2.38
N SER A 365 -10.07 -15.92 1.70
CA SER A 365 -9.91 -17.29 1.21
C SER A 365 -8.76 -17.42 0.21
N THR A 366 -7.98 -18.50 0.31
CA THR A 366 -6.95 -18.93 -0.65
C THR A 366 -7.30 -20.28 -1.29
N ALA A 367 -8.53 -20.75 -1.09
CA ALA A 367 -8.98 -22.11 -1.47
C ALA A 367 -8.78 -22.46 -2.95
N PHE A 368 -8.85 -21.46 -3.83
CA PHE A 368 -8.69 -21.69 -5.28
C PHE A 368 -7.22 -21.70 -5.73
N GLY A 369 -6.30 -21.20 -4.94
CA GLY A 369 -4.85 -21.32 -5.12
C GLY A 369 -4.33 -20.79 -6.46
N ILE A 370 -4.83 -19.64 -6.96
CA ILE A 370 -4.43 -19.06 -8.25
C ILE A 370 -3.80 -17.68 -8.09
N ALA A 371 -2.92 -17.34 -9.02
CA ALA A 371 -2.33 -16.01 -9.21
C ALA A 371 -2.65 -15.51 -10.63
N LEU A 372 -2.84 -14.21 -10.78
CA LEU A 372 -3.20 -13.58 -12.04
C LEU A 372 -2.00 -12.84 -12.65
N PHE A 373 -1.75 -13.09 -13.93
CA PHE A 373 -0.80 -12.35 -14.76
C PHE A 373 -1.52 -11.59 -15.86
N LEU A 374 -1.38 -10.27 -15.86
CA LEU A 374 -1.91 -9.38 -16.89
C LEU A 374 -0.78 -9.01 -17.84
N LEU A 375 -0.86 -9.46 -19.09
CA LEU A 375 0.16 -9.22 -20.11
C LEU A 375 -0.39 -8.32 -21.22
N GLY A 376 0.45 -7.47 -21.79
CA GLY A 376 0.06 -6.65 -22.93
C GLY A 376 1.09 -5.57 -23.28
N PRO A 377 0.99 -4.94 -24.46
CA PRO A 377 2.04 -4.09 -25.04
C PRO A 377 2.25 -2.74 -24.34
N GLY A 378 1.37 -2.37 -23.39
CA GLY A 378 1.31 -1.05 -22.78
C GLY A 378 0.21 -0.18 -23.38
N SER A 379 -0.28 0.81 -22.61
CA SER A 379 -1.45 1.62 -22.97
C SER A 379 -2.68 0.79 -23.36
N ASP A 380 -2.94 -0.26 -22.61
CA ASP A 380 -3.87 -1.34 -22.92
C ASP A 380 -5.00 -1.52 -21.88
N GLY A 381 -4.99 -0.72 -20.82
CA GLY A 381 -6.01 -0.76 -19.76
C GLY A 381 -5.60 -1.54 -18.51
N LYS A 382 -4.51 -2.33 -18.51
CA LYS A 382 -4.04 -3.08 -17.30
C LYS A 382 -3.94 -2.21 -16.06
N SER A 383 -3.28 -1.06 -16.18
CA SER A 383 -3.08 -0.14 -15.04
C SER A 383 -4.39 0.45 -14.54
N VAL A 384 -5.36 0.70 -15.41
CA VAL A 384 -6.71 1.15 -15.03
C VAL A 384 -7.41 0.06 -14.22
N MET A 385 -7.45 -1.18 -14.75
CA MET A 385 -8.05 -2.33 -14.06
C MET A 385 -7.45 -2.52 -12.65
N LEU A 386 -6.12 -2.48 -12.53
CA LEU A 386 -5.44 -2.63 -11.23
C LEU A 386 -5.72 -1.48 -10.26
N LYS A 387 -5.87 -0.25 -10.76
CA LYS A 387 -6.26 0.90 -9.94
C LYS A 387 -7.68 0.74 -9.39
N ILE A 388 -8.60 0.24 -10.21
CA ILE A 388 -9.98 -0.02 -9.77
C ILE A 388 -10.03 -1.16 -8.75
N LEU A 389 -9.32 -2.26 -8.98
CA LEU A 389 -9.22 -3.33 -7.98
C LEU A 389 -8.63 -2.83 -6.66
N ARG A 390 -7.58 -2.02 -6.73
CA ARG A 390 -6.98 -1.40 -5.53
C ARG A 390 -7.95 -0.47 -4.80
N ALA A 391 -8.74 0.32 -5.54
CA ALA A 391 -9.77 1.16 -4.94
C ALA A 391 -10.87 0.32 -4.29
N LEU A 392 -11.27 -0.78 -4.95
CA LEU A 392 -12.32 -1.68 -4.48
C LEU A 392 -11.96 -2.37 -3.16
N VAL A 393 -10.74 -2.90 -3.06
CA VAL A 393 -10.30 -3.60 -1.83
C VAL A 393 -9.74 -2.64 -0.77
N GLY A 394 -9.53 -1.37 -1.11
CA GLY A 394 -8.89 -0.39 -0.24
C GLY A 394 -7.36 -0.42 -0.30
N ALA A 395 -6.73 0.75 -0.40
CA ALA A 395 -5.27 0.86 -0.53
C ALA A 395 -4.50 0.27 0.66
N ALA A 396 -5.08 0.33 1.87
CA ALA A 396 -4.50 -0.24 3.08
C ALA A 396 -4.41 -1.78 3.04
N ASN A 397 -5.26 -2.44 2.26
CA ASN A 397 -5.33 -3.90 2.12
C ASN A 397 -4.50 -4.42 0.93
N CYS A 398 -3.72 -3.54 0.28
CA CYS A 398 -2.87 -3.88 -0.84
C CYS A 398 -1.39 -3.87 -0.45
N SER A 399 -0.61 -4.75 -1.08
CA SER A 399 0.85 -4.70 -1.11
C SER A 399 1.35 -4.58 -2.55
N ALA A 400 2.66 -4.38 -2.74
CA ALA A 400 3.27 -4.19 -4.05
C ALA A 400 4.63 -4.92 -4.13
N VAL A 401 4.67 -6.16 -3.66
CA VAL A 401 5.89 -6.98 -3.66
C VAL A 401 6.06 -7.61 -5.02
N ALA A 402 7.21 -7.37 -5.65
CA ALA A 402 7.51 -7.98 -6.94
C ALA A 402 7.72 -9.50 -6.81
N LEU A 403 7.41 -10.23 -7.88
CA LEU A 403 7.51 -11.69 -7.90
C LEU A 403 8.92 -12.18 -7.50
N ALA A 404 9.98 -11.47 -7.94
CA ALA A 404 11.37 -11.79 -7.61
C ALA A 404 11.74 -11.51 -6.14
N ASP A 405 10.98 -10.64 -5.45
CA ASP A 405 11.26 -10.20 -4.09
C ASP A 405 10.53 -11.05 -3.03
N LEU A 406 9.68 -12.00 -3.46
CA LEU A 406 9.00 -12.93 -2.55
C LEU A 406 9.98 -13.86 -1.79
N GLU A 407 11.21 -14.01 -2.28
CA GLU A 407 12.28 -14.76 -1.59
C GLU A 407 12.82 -14.02 -0.34
N ASP A 408 12.69 -12.69 -0.29
CA ASP A 408 13.19 -11.89 0.81
C ASP A 408 12.17 -11.85 1.96
N GLN A 409 12.61 -12.24 3.16
CA GLN A 409 11.76 -12.28 4.36
C GLN A 409 11.20 -10.90 4.76
N PHE A 410 11.92 -9.82 4.46
CA PHE A 410 11.47 -8.46 4.79
C PHE A 410 10.39 -7.98 3.83
N HIS A 411 10.47 -8.37 2.56
CA HIS A 411 9.42 -8.09 1.59
C HIS A 411 8.17 -8.93 1.88
N ARG A 412 8.32 -10.22 2.26
CA ARG A 412 7.17 -11.05 2.64
C ARG A 412 6.38 -10.50 3.82
N ALA A 413 7.04 -9.81 4.77
CA ALA A 413 6.34 -9.16 5.88
C ALA A 413 5.29 -8.13 5.41
N SER A 414 5.47 -7.54 4.22
CA SER A 414 4.50 -6.61 3.64
C SER A 414 3.22 -7.29 3.14
N LEU A 415 3.18 -8.62 3.07
CA LEU A 415 1.99 -9.39 2.69
C LEU A 415 1.07 -9.69 3.88
N TYR A 416 1.57 -9.50 5.10
CA TYR A 416 0.80 -9.77 6.32
C TYR A 416 -0.47 -8.93 6.38
N ASN A 417 -1.61 -9.57 6.57
CA ASN A 417 -2.95 -8.95 6.60
C ASN A 417 -3.32 -8.12 5.35
N LYS A 418 -2.79 -8.51 4.16
CA LYS A 418 -3.19 -7.92 2.88
C LYS A 418 -4.11 -8.85 2.12
N LEU A 419 -5.10 -8.29 1.42
CA LEU A 419 -6.02 -9.04 0.56
C LEU A 419 -5.43 -9.30 -0.82
N VAL A 420 -4.69 -8.32 -1.36
CA VAL A 420 -4.07 -8.43 -2.68
C VAL A 420 -2.63 -7.90 -2.68
N ASN A 421 -1.79 -8.55 -3.47
CA ASN A 421 -0.47 -8.06 -3.85
C ASN A 421 -0.51 -7.69 -5.33
N ILE A 422 -0.35 -6.41 -5.65
CA ILE A 422 -0.37 -5.89 -7.02
C ILE A 422 1.02 -5.38 -7.36
N SER A 423 1.71 -6.07 -8.27
CA SER A 423 3.01 -5.63 -8.77
C SER A 423 2.98 -5.45 -10.28
N THR A 424 3.36 -4.26 -10.73
CA THR A 424 3.43 -3.88 -12.15
C THR A 424 4.83 -4.05 -12.74
N GLU A 425 5.80 -4.47 -11.95
CA GLU A 425 7.17 -4.73 -12.36
C GLU A 425 7.43 -6.24 -12.38
N THR A 426 7.20 -6.88 -13.51
CA THR A 426 7.73 -8.22 -13.76
C THR A 426 9.11 -8.07 -14.40
N GLY A 427 10.15 -8.05 -13.56
CA GLY A 427 11.53 -8.03 -14.05
C GLY A 427 11.86 -9.26 -14.88
N ALA A 428 12.83 -9.13 -15.81
CA ALA A 428 13.28 -10.23 -16.68
C ALA A 428 14.01 -11.38 -15.93
N LYS A 429 14.15 -11.29 -14.61
CA LYS A 429 14.77 -12.35 -13.81
C LYS A 429 13.87 -13.58 -13.75
N ALA A 430 14.47 -14.73 -14.08
CA ALA A 430 13.79 -16.01 -13.94
C ALA A 430 13.47 -16.26 -12.46
N VAL A 431 12.20 -16.55 -12.17
CA VAL A 431 11.71 -16.78 -10.82
C VAL A 431 11.76 -18.26 -10.47
N GLU A 432 12.48 -18.56 -9.43
CA GLU A 432 12.43 -19.85 -8.72
C GLU A 432 11.91 -19.52 -7.33
N SER A 433 10.61 -19.69 -7.07
CA SER A 433 10.10 -19.30 -5.76
C SER A 433 9.23 -20.40 -5.13
N PRO A 434 9.77 -21.17 -4.19
CA PRO A 434 8.95 -22.00 -3.32
C PRO A 434 7.95 -21.17 -2.52
N TYR A 435 8.31 -19.95 -2.13
CA TYR A 435 7.42 -19.05 -1.41
C TYR A 435 6.24 -18.57 -2.24
N PHE A 436 6.40 -18.40 -3.57
CA PHE A 436 5.27 -18.07 -4.42
C PHE A 436 4.16 -19.13 -4.31
N LYS A 437 4.53 -20.43 -4.35
CA LYS A 437 3.56 -21.53 -4.24
C LYS A 437 2.85 -21.52 -2.89
N ALA A 438 3.62 -21.37 -1.80
CA ALA A 438 3.10 -21.29 -0.44
C ALA A 438 2.15 -20.10 -0.27
N ILE A 439 2.55 -18.92 -0.76
CA ILE A 439 1.72 -17.71 -0.68
C ILE A 439 0.39 -17.88 -1.43
N VAL A 440 0.42 -18.46 -2.63
CA VAL A 440 -0.79 -18.64 -3.46
C VAL A 440 -1.75 -19.64 -2.86
N THR A 441 -1.24 -20.67 -2.15
CA THR A 441 -2.06 -21.70 -1.48
C THR A 441 -2.43 -21.35 -0.04
N GLY A 442 -1.83 -20.30 0.53
CA GLY A 442 -2.07 -19.93 1.93
C GLY A 442 -1.30 -20.78 2.93
N ASP A 443 -0.25 -21.49 2.49
CA ASP A 443 0.60 -22.27 3.38
C ASP A 443 1.43 -21.34 4.27
N THR A 444 1.66 -21.71 5.52
CA THR A 444 2.42 -20.92 6.49
C THR A 444 3.81 -20.53 5.97
N ILE A 445 4.14 -19.26 6.06
CA ILE A 445 5.45 -18.73 5.66
C ILE A 445 6.08 -17.92 6.79
N SER A 446 7.42 -17.90 6.80
CA SER A 446 8.20 -17.06 7.71
C SER A 446 8.50 -15.69 7.07
N ALA A 447 8.39 -14.65 7.88
CA ALA A 447 8.73 -13.27 7.52
C ALA A 447 9.37 -12.54 8.71
N SER A 448 9.95 -11.38 8.46
CA SER A 448 10.57 -10.56 9.50
C SER A 448 10.48 -9.08 9.18
N TYR A 449 10.21 -8.25 10.18
CA TYR A 449 10.47 -6.82 10.07
C TYR A 449 11.93 -6.52 10.43
N LYS A 450 12.52 -5.48 9.84
CA LYS A 450 13.90 -5.09 10.17
C LYS A 450 14.05 -4.87 11.67
N HIS A 451 15.05 -5.50 12.26
CA HIS A 451 15.38 -5.41 13.69
C HIS A 451 14.33 -6.02 14.64
N GLN A 452 13.43 -6.86 14.12
CA GLN A 452 12.48 -7.62 14.93
C GLN A 452 12.71 -9.12 14.77
N GLN A 453 12.15 -9.91 15.70
CA GLN A 453 12.17 -11.37 15.59
C GLN A 453 11.34 -11.83 14.38
N PRO A 454 11.74 -12.90 13.70
CA PRO A 454 10.92 -13.52 12.67
C PRO A 454 9.57 -13.98 13.24
N PHE A 455 8.54 -13.91 12.42
CA PHE A 455 7.21 -14.42 12.72
C PHE A 455 6.70 -15.28 11.57
N GLU A 456 5.74 -16.15 11.85
CA GLU A 456 5.07 -17.00 10.88
C GLU A 456 3.62 -16.56 10.72
N PHE A 457 3.09 -16.68 9.51
CA PHE A 457 1.70 -16.37 9.22
C PHE A 457 1.22 -17.12 7.97
N ASP A 458 -0.09 -17.29 7.88
CA ASP A 458 -0.77 -17.83 6.71
C ASP A 458 -1.19 -16.66 5.79
N PRO A 459 -0.59 -16.55 4.59
CA PRO A 459 -0.92 -15.46 3.68
C PRO A 459 -2.30 -15.65 3.07
N VAL A 460 -3.12 -14.59 3.12
CA VAL A 460 -4.45 -14.54 2.48
C VAL A 460 -4.44 -13.73 1.18
N CYS A 461 -3.28 -13.28 0.79
CA CYS A 461 -3.03 -12.26 -0.22
C CYS A 461 -3.05 -12.86 -1.64
N LYS A 462 -4.03 -12.48 -2.48
CA LYS A 462 -4.08 -12.88 -3.89
C LYS A 462 -2.95 -12.19 -4.65
N GLN A 463 -2.24 -12.95 -5.47
CA GLN A 463 -1.08 -12.46 -6.20
C GLN A 463 -1.47 -12.01 -7.59
N ILE A 464 -1.18 -10.76 -7.94
CA ILE A 464 -1.48 -10.15 -9.24
C ILE A 464 -0.23 -9.45 -9.76
N PHE A 465 0.18 -9.86 -10.95
CA PHE A 465 1.34 -9.32 -11.62
C PHE A 465 0.97 -8.76 -12.98
N ALA A 466 1.52 -7.61 -13.35
CA ALA A 466 1.32 -7.04 -14.67
C ALA A 466 2.67 -6.80 -15.35
N GLY A 467 2.73 -7.03 -16.66
CA GLY A 467 3.96 -6.83 -17.43
C GLY A 467 3.69 -6.78 -18.92
N ASN A 468 4.75 -6.41 -19.66
CA ASN A 468 4.69 -6.37 -21.14
C ASN A 468 5.23 -7.65 -21.78
N GLN A 469 5.89 -8.50 -21.00
CA GLN A 469 6.49 -9.74 -21.47
C GLN A 469 6.13 -10.89 -20.52
N THR A 470 6.05 -12.07 -21.09
CA THR A 470 5.87 -13.32 -20.35
C THR A 470 7.05 -13.50 -19.36
N PRO A 471 6.80 -13.62 -18.06
CA PRO A 471 7.87 -13.83 -17.09
C PRO A 471 8.59 -15.17 -17.36
N ARG A 472 9.91 -15.18 -17.22
CA ARG A 472 10.69 -16.41 -17.27
C ARG A 472 10.65 -17.07 -15.90
N VAL A 473 10.28 -18.36 -15.86
CA VAL A 473 10.26 -19.16 -14.64
C VAL A 473 11.25 -20.31 -14.80
N ARG A 474 12.11 -20.52 -13.80
CA ARG A 474 13.02 -21.68 -13.79
C ARG A 474 12.34 -22.96 -13.36
N ASP A 475 11.32 -22.85 -12.51
CA ASP A 475 10.52 -23.99 -12.04
C ASP A 475 9.34 -24.25 -12.98
N ASN A 476 9.51 -25.21 -13.88
CA ASN A 476 8.47 -25.66 -14.80
C ASN A 476 7.59 -26.78 -14.21
N SER A 477 7.56 -26.90 -12.87
CA SER A 477 6.73 -27.92 -12.23
C SER A 477 5.24 -27.68 -12.54
N TYR A 478 4.51 -28.74 -12.72
CA TYR A 478 3.05 -28.72 -12.85
C TYR A 478 2.39 -27.93 -11.70
N GLY A 479 3.00 -28.00 -10.50
CA GLY A 479 2.53 -27.29 -9.32
C GLY A 479 2.58 -25.76 -9.43
N LEU A 480 3.54 -25.17 -10.16
CA LEU A 480 3.56 -23.74 -10.43
C LEU A 480 2.57 -23.38 -11.55
N LEU A 481 2.64 -24.10 -12.65
CA LEU A 481 1.90 -23.77 -13.88
C LEU A 481 0.38 -23.77 -13.68
N ARG A 482 -0.16 -24.72 -12.92
CA ARG A 482 -1.61 -24.79 -12.61
C ARG A 482 -2.14 -23.62 -11.79
N ARG A 483 -1.25 -22.90 -11.09
CA ARG A 483 -1.60 -21.74 -10.25
C ARG A 483 -1.62 -20.43 -11.00
N LEU A 484 -1.10 -20.40 -12.23
CA LEU A 484 -1.00 -19.19 -13.02
C LEU A 484 -2.17 -19.09 -13.99
N LYS A 485 -2.91 -18.00 -13.91
CA LYS A 485 -3.89 -17.60 -14.93
C LYS A 485 -3.37 -16.34 -15.63
N ILE A 486 -3.40 -16.38 -16.97
CA ILE A 486 -2.80 -15.34 -17.80
C ILE A 486 -3.89 -14.71 -18.64
N ILE A 487 -4.03 -13.40 -18.50
CA ILE A 487 -4.92 -12.60 -19.34
C ILE A 487 -4.07 -11.68 -20.21
N ARG A 488 -4.25 -11.79 -21.53
CA ARG A 488 -3.56 -10.95 -22.49
C ARG A 488 -4.45 -9.82 -22.97
N PHE A 489 -4.02 -8.60 -22.69
CA PHE A 489 -4.60 -7.38 -23.25
C PHE A 489 -4.09 -7.20 -24.67
N LYS A 490 -4.99 -7.26 -25.65
CA LYS A 490 -4.65 -7.22 -27.08
C LYS A 490 -4.80 -5.82 -27.68
N GLN A 491 -5.65 -5.00 -27.06
CA GLN A 491 -5.94 -3.65 -27.53
C GLN A 491 -4.88 -2.66 -27.05
N GLN A 492 -4.66 -1.61 -27.82
CA GLN A 492 -3.79 -0.51 -27.44
C GLN A 492 -4.51 0.82 -27.69
N PHE A 493 -4.55 1.65 -26.66
CA PHE A 493 -5.20 2.95 -26.71
C PHE A 493 -4.13 4.04 -26.91
N VAL A 494 -4.18 4.74 -28.06
CA VAL A 494 -3.21 5.78 -28.43
C VAL A 494 -3.93 7.03 -28.95
N GLY A 495 -3.31 8.19 -28.77
CA GLY A 495 -3.84 9.47 -29.25
C GLY A 495 -5.20 9.80 -28.61
N ASP A 496 -6.19 10.12 -29.43
CA ASP A 496 -7.52 10.57 -29.00
C ASP A 496 -8.36 9.45 -28.33
N LYS A 497 -7.90 8.20 -28.39
CA LYS A 497 -8.54 7.07 -27.70
C LYS A 497 -8.19 6.99 -26.22
N ILE A 498 -7.29 7.85 -25.73
CA ILE A 498 -6.90 7.86 -24.31
C ILE A 498 -7.89 8.73 -23.54
N ASP A 499 -8.72 8.08 -22.73
CA ASP A 499 -9.57 8.77 -21.75
C ASP A 499 -8.76 9.01 -20.45
N ARG A 500 -8.35 10.25 -20.24
CA ARG A 500 -7.55 10.64 -19.06
C ARG A 500 -8.35 10.65 -17.76
N ASN A 501 -9.66 10.75 -17.83
CA ASN A 501 -10.56 10.80 -16.68
C ASN A 501 -11.18 9.43 -16.38
N LEU A 502 -10.80 8.39 -17.14
CA LEU A 502 -11.41 7.06 -17.02
C LEU A 502 -11.36 6.50 -15.60
N VAL A 503 -10.21 6.62 -14.91
CA VAL A 503 -10.06 6.11 -13.54
C VAL A 503 -11.03 6.82 -12.60
N ASP A 504 -11.12 8.14 -12.66
CA ASP A 504 -12.02 8.93 -11.80
C ASP A 504 -13.50 8.60 -12.08
N THR A 505 -13.85 8.40 -13.35
CA THR A 505 -15.19 7.98 -13.75
C THR A 505 -15.53 6.60 -13.18
N LEU A 506 -14.60 5.63 -13.29
CA LEU A 506 -14.77 4.28 -12.79
C LEU A 506 -14.79 4.23 -11.25
N VAL A 507 -14.02 5.05 -10.57
CA VAL A 507 -14.09 5.20 -9.10
C VAL A 507 -15.47 5.74 -8.68
N GLY A 508 -16.10 6.57 -9.49
CA GLY A 508 -17.50 7.00 -9.28
C GLY A 508 -18.53 5.85 -9.38
N GLU A 509 -18.20 4.73 -10.03
CA GLU A 509 -19.03 3.50 -10.11
C GLU A 509 -18.60 2.41 -9.10
N LEU A 510 -17.76 2.73 -8.10
CA LEU A 510 -17.11 1.71 -7.27
C LEU A 510 -18.09 0.82 -6.50
N SER A 511 -19.20 1.38 -6.04
CA SER A 511 -20.29 0.64 -5.34
C SER A 511 -20.98 -0.36 -6.26
N GLU A 512 -21.18 0.01 -7.51
CA GLU A 512 -21.76 -0.86 -8.54
C GLU A 512 -20.74 -1.93 -9.00
N ILE A 513 -19.46 -1.57 -9.11
CA ILE A 513 -18.36 -2.51 -9.39
C ILE A 513 -18.21 -3.51 -8.24
N PHE A 514 -18.38 -3.08 -6.98
CA PHE A 514 -18.44 -3.99 -5.84
C PHE A 514 -19.59 -5.00 -5.99
N SER A 515 -20.78 -4.53 -6.33
CA SER A 515 -21.93 -5.42 -6.54
C SER A 515 -21.71 -6.39 -7.70
N TRP A 516 -21.06 -5.93 -8.78
CA TRP A 516 -20.63 -6.78 -9.89
C TRP A 516 -19.62 -7.84 -9.44
N ALA A 517 -18.58 -7.47 -8.70
CA ALA A 517 -17.59 -8.40 -8.16
C ALA A 517 -18.21 -9.40 -7.16
N LEU A 518 -19.15 -8.95 -6.32
CA LEU A 518 -19.89 -9.79 -5.37
C LEU A 518 -20.72 -10.85 -6.09
N ALA A 519 -21.37 -10.51 -7.21
CA ALA A 519 -22.09 -11.47 -8.03
C ALA A 519 -21.15 -12.55 -8.61
N GLY A 520 -19.94 -12.15 -9.03
CA GLY A 520 -18.90 -13.10 -9.43
C GLY A 520 -18.44 -14.01 -8.30
N LEU A 521 -18.29 -13.47 -7.08
CA LEU A 521 -17.96 -14.27 -5.90
C LEU A 521 -19.02 -15.33 -5.62
N PHE A 522 -20.30 -14.96 -5.65
CA PHE A 522 -21.39 -15.91 -5.43
C PHE A 522 -21.39 -17.02 -6.49
N ARG A 523 -21.18 -16.68 -7.77
CA ARG A 523 -21.05 -17.66 -8.84
C ARG A 523 -19.87 -18.60 -8.59
N LEU A 524 -18.71 -18.06 -8.23
CA LEU A 524 -17.50 -18.84 -7.93
C LEU A 524 -17.71 -19.83 -6.77
N LEU A 525 -18.37 -19.38 -5.69
CA LEU A 525 -18.66 -20.23 -4.53
C LEU A 525 -19.69 -21.32 -4.85
N ASP A 526 -20.69 -21.02 -5.66
CA ASP A 526 -21.75 -21.98 -6.06
C ASP A 526 -21.17 -23.07 -6.99
N GLN A 527 -20.40 -22.69 -7.98
CA GLN A 527 -19.81 -23.65 -8.93
C GLN A 527 -18.55 -24.36 -8.41
N GLY A 528 -17.86 -23.80 -7.40
CA GLY A 528 -16.66 -24.39 -6.79
C GLY A 528 -15.38 -24.30 -7.64
N HIS A 529 -15.40 -23.65 -8.80
CA HIS A 529 -14.26 -23.41 -9.68
C HIS A 529 -14.46 -22.13 -10.48
N PHE A 530 -13.38 -21.56 -10.99
CA PHE A 530 -13.45 -20.41 -11.89
C PHE A 530 -14.04 -20.80 -13.24
N THR A 531 -14.75 -19.86 -13.86
CA THR A 531 -15.25 -20.01 -15.24
C THR A 531 -14.10 -20.36 -16.18
N GLU A 532 -14.24 -21.44 -16.94
CA GLU A 532 -13.27 -21.89 -17.91
C GLU A 532 -13.38 -21.08 -19.21
N SER A 533 -12.26 -20.81 -19.86
CA SER A 533 -12.20 -20.10 -21.12
C SER A 533 -11.12 -20.67 -22.01
N ARG A 534 -11.50 -20.95 -23.25
CA ARG A 534 -10.53 -21.41 -24.28
C ARG A 534 -9.37 -20.41 -24.46
N GLU A 535 -9.64 -19.12 -24.30
CA GLU A 535 -8.60 -18.09 -24.42
C GLU A 535 -7.59 -18.19 -23.28
N LEU A 536 -8.05 -18.40 -22.03
CA LEU A 536 -7.16 -18.62 -20.88
C LEU A 536 -6.31 -19.88 -21.05
N ASP A 537 -6.89 -20.95 -21.59
CA ASP A 537 -6.16 -22.19 -21.84
C ASP A 537 -5.06 -22.01 -22.90
N ILE A 538 -5.35 -21.27 -23.97
CA ILE A 538 -4.36 -20.94 -25.02
C ILE A 538 -3.21 -20.12 -24.43
N GLU A 539 -3.49 -19.12 -23.62
CA GLU A 539 -2.45 -18.30 -22.99
C GLU A 539 -1.63 -19.10 -21.96
N GLU A 540 -2.26 -19.99 -21.20
CA GLU A 540 -1.58 -20.92 -20.31
C GLU A 540 -0.66 -21.89 -21.08
N MET A 541 -1.13 -22.45 -22.18
CA MET A 541 -0.32 -23.31 -23.07
C MET A 541 0.86 -22.52 -23.66
N SER A 542 0.63 -21.31 -24.14
CA SER A 542 1.67 -20.43 -24.67
C SER A 542 2.74 -20.13 -23.61
N PHE A 543 2.31 -19.87 -22.36
CA PHE A 543 3.23 -19.67 -21.24
C PHE A 543 4.05 -20.93 -20.92
N LYS A 544 3.40 -22.10 -20.91
CA LYS A 544 4.07 -23.40 -20.71
C LYS A 544 5.14 -23.61 -21.76
N ARG A 545 4.81 -23.38 -23.03
CA ARG A 545 5.77 -23.49 -24.16
C ARG A 545 6.94 -22.53 -23.99
N ALA A 546 6.68 -21.24 -23.71
CA ALA A 546 7.72 -20.22 -23.54
C ALA A 546 8.73 -20.54 -22.41
N ASN A 547 8.30 -21.29 -21.40
CA ASN A 547 9.10 -21.63 -20.22
C ASN A 547 9.60 -23.08 -20.19
N ASN A 548 9.14 -23.95 -21.11
CA ASN A 548 9.55 -25.36 -21.17
C ASN A 548 10.15 -25.75 -22.52
N PRO A 549 11.47 -25.57 -22.68
CA PRO A 549 12.14 -25.92 -23.96
C PRO A 549 12.06 -27.40 -24.33
N ILE A 550 11.74 -28.28 -23.35
CA ILE A 550 11.61 -29.71 -23.63
C ILE A 550 10.27 -29.99 -24.31
N LEU A 551 9.18 -29.36 -23.86
CA LEU A 551 7.89 -29.47 -24.54
C LEU A 551 7.97 -28.92 -25.96
N CYS A 552 8.56 -27.73 -26.16
CA CYS A 552 8.77 -27.19 -27.51
C CYS A 552 9.59 -28.13 -28.38
N PHE A 553 10.67 -28.70 -27.86
CA PHE A 553 11.51 -29.65 -28.58
C PHE A 553 10.72 -30.91 -28.98
N ILE A 554 9.88 -31.44 -28.09
CA ILE A 554 9.03 -32.60 -28.40
C ILE A 554 8.06 -32.27 -29.53
N GLU A 555 7.34 -31.15 -29.41
CA GLU A 555 6.31 -30.72 -30.35
C GLU A 555 6.88 -30.35 -31.73
N ASP A 556 7.99 -29.60 -31.74
CA ASP A 556 8.56 -29.02 -32.95
C ASP A 556 9.53 -29.97 -33.68
N CYS A 557 10.18 -30.91 -32.96
CA CYS A 557 11.27 -31.71 -33.49
C CYS A 557 11.11 -33.21 -33.32
N CYS A 558 10.06 -33.71 -32.65
CA CYS A 558 9.93 -35.14 -32.36
C CYS A 558 8.59 -35.71 -32.83
N ALA A 559 8.62 -36.94 -33.33
CA ALA A 559 7.44 -37.78 -33.41
C ALA A 559 7.38 -38.72 -32.21
N THR A 560 6.19 -38.86 -31.61
CA THR A 560 5.96 -39.69 -30.42
C THR A 560 4.90 -40.76 -30.72
N GLY A 561 5.03 -41.91 -30.10
CA GLY A 561 4.11 -43.04 -30.22
C GLY A 561 4.80 -44.37 -30.47
N ASP A 562 3.99 -45.42 -30.58
CA ASP A 562 4.48 -46.78 -30.83
C ASP A 562 5.19 -46.88 -32.18
N GLY A 563 6.36 -47.55 -32.19
CA GLY A 563 7.18 -47.73 -33.38
C GLY A 563 8.30 -46.70 -33.56
N TYR A 564 8.26 -45.58 -32.87
CA TYR A 564 9.36 -44.62 -32.87
C TYR A 564 10.45 -45.01 -31.87
N SER A 565 11.71 -44.78 -32.24
CA SER A 565 12.86 -45.11 -31.41
C SER A 565 14.07 -44.29 -31.79
N CYS A 566 14.84 -43.79 -30.83
CA CYS A 566 16.08 -43.06 -31.09
C CYS A 566 17.18 -43.41 -30.09
N ILE A 567 18.43 -43.11 -30.45
CA ILE A 567 19.55 -43.20 -29.53
C ILE A 567 19.47 -42.05 -28.51
N LYS A 568 19.63 -42.40 -27.24
CA LYS A 568 19.48 -41.44 -26.12
C LYS A 568 20.45 -40.23 -26.22
N ASP A 569 21.67 -40.50 -26.67
CA ASP A 569 22.71 -39.48 -26.82
C ASP A 569 22.42 -38.53 -28.00
N ASP A 570 21.92 -39.08 -29.11
CA ASP A 570 21.55 -38.29 -30.28
C ASP A 570 20.34 -37.39 -29.97
N LEU A 571 19.33 -37.88 -29.29
CA LEU A 571 18.19 -37.10 -28.87
C LEU A 571 18.63 -35.90 -28.01
N PHE A 572 19.55 -36.11 -27.06
CA PHE A 572 20.05 -35.04 -26.21
C PHE A 572 20.91 -34.03 -26.99
N LYS A 573 21.66 -34.49 -28.02
CA LYS A 573 22.44 -33.62 -28.88
C LYS A 573 21.52 -32.70 -29.71
N GLU A 574 20.46 -33.26 -30.28
CA GLU A 574 19.46 -32.49 -31.04
C GLU A 574 18.72 -31.49 -30.15
N TYR A 575 18.34 -31.91 -28.93
CA TYR A 575 17.79 -30.97 -27.93
C TYR A 575 18.72 -29.77 -27.63
N LYS A 576 20.02 -30.01 -27.50
CA LYS A 576 20.96 -28.90 -27.28
C LYS A 576 21.06 -27.99 -28.50
N SER A 577 21.05 -28.56 -29.70
CA SER A 577 21.02 -27.82 -30.97
C SER A 577 19.77 -26.96 -31.06
N PHE A 578 18.61 -27.53 -30.79
CA PHE A 578 17.33 -26.83 -30.71
C PHE A 578 17.37 -25.67 -29.72
N CYS A 579 17.85 -25.89 -28.50
CA CYS A 579 17.97 -24.85 -27.50
C CYS A 579 18.88 -23.69 -27.96
N SER A 580 20.03 -24.01 -28.57
CA SER A 580 20.96 -23.00 -29.09
C SER A 580 20.33 -22.17 -30.21
N THR A 581 19.62 -22.80 -31.12
CA THR A 581 18.96 -22.15 -32.28
C THR A 581 17.81 -21.23 -31.81
N ASN A 582 17.06 -21.65 -30.78
CA ASN A 582 15.88 -20.92 -30.29
C ASN A 582 16.12 -20.05 -29.06
N GLY A 583 17.38 -19.85 -28.66
CA GLY A 583 17.74 -18.98 -27.55
C GLY A 583 17.39 -19.50 -26.14
N TYR A 584 17.19 -20.81 -26.01
CA TYR A 584 16.95 -21.48 -24.73
C TYR A 584 18.28 -21.88 -24.05
N SER A 585 18.27 -21.89 -22.72
CA SER A 585 19.35 -22.53 -21.94
C SER A 585 19.07 -24.03 -21.80
N PRO A 586 19.92 -24.94 -22.34
CA PRO A 586 19.66 -26.37 -22.28
C PRO A 586 19.75 -26.92 -20.87
N ARG A 587 18.85 -27.82 -20.48
CA ARG A 587 18.96 -28.62 -19.26
C ARG A 587 20.19 -29.51 -19.31
N ASN A 588 20.74 -29.88 -18.14
CA ASN A 588 21.73 -30.94 -18.11
C ASN A 588 21.08 -32.29 -18.54
N LYS A 589 21.91 -33.24 -18.92
CA LYS A 589 21.47 -34.52 -19.51
C LYS A 589 20.51 -35.30 -18.60
N GLU A 590 20.76 -35.31 -17.32
CA GLU A 590 19.94 -36.04 -16.33
C GLU A 590 18.55 -35.41 -16.19
N ASN A 591 18.50 -34.10 -15.98
CA ASN A 591 17.25 -33.35 -15.88
C ASN A 591 16.44 -33.39 -17.17
N PHE A 592 17.11 -33.31 -18.34
CA PHE A 592 16.44 -33.45 -19.63
C PHE A 592 15.66 -34.76 -19.74
N PHE A 593 16.28 -35.90 -19.42
CA PHE A 593 15.61 -37.21 -19.55
C PHE A 593 14.54 -37.42 -18.49
N ARG A 594 14.73 -36.88 -17.27
CA ARG A 594 13.71 -36.91 -16.24
C ARG A 594 12.47 -36.08 -16.63
N GLU A 595 12.67 -34.88 -17.13
CA GLU A 595 11.56 -34.00 -17.56
C GLU A 595 10.91 -34.53 -18.86
N LEU A 596 11.68 -35.09 -19.79
CA LEU A 596 11.18 -35.74 -20.97
C LEU A 596 10.26 -36.92 -20.62
N GLN A 597 10.63 -37.74 -19.66
CA GLN A 597 9.83 -38.87 -19.20
C GLN A 597 8.55 -38.44 -18.47
N MET A 598 8.59 -37.31 -17.79
CA MET A 598 7.40 -36.69 -17.19
C MET A 598 6.45 -36.13 -18.24
N ALA A 599 7.00 -35.59 -19.34
CA ALA A 599 6.21 -35.02 -20.43
C ALA A 599 5.61 -36.11 -21.34
N GLN A 600 6.27 -37.28 -21.45
CA GLN A 600 5.88 -38.41 -22.29
C GLN A 600 5.95 -39.69 -21.45
N ALA A 601 4.82 -40.08 -20.85
CA ALA A 601 4.74 -41.19 -19.91
C ALA A 601 5.01 -42.57 -20.54
N ASN A 602 4.86 -42.71 -21.88
CA ASN A 602 4.99 -43.97 -22.59
C ASN A 602 6.41 -44.25 -23.08
N LEU A 603 7.41 -43.48 -22.65
CA LEU A 603 8.80 -43.72 -23.02
C LEU A 603 9.37 -44.91 -22.26
N SER A 604 9.95 -45.88 -22.99
CA SER A 604 10.69 -46.99 -22.38
C SER A 604 12.16 -46.98 -22.81
N GLN A 605 13.04 -47.42 -21.92
CA GLN A 605 14.46 -47.44 -22.19
C GLN A 605 14.92 -48.88 -22.36
N ARG A 606 15.65 -49.15 -23.46
CA ARG A 606 16.33 -50.43 -23.71
C ARG A 606 17.81 -50.23 -23.99
N ARG A 607 18.60 -51.33 -23.90
CA ARG A 607 20.05 -51.29 -24.06
C ARG A 607 20.53 -52.38 -25.03
N PRO A 608 20.19 -52.30 -26.33
CA PRO A 608 20.64 -53.25 -27.34
C PRO A 608 22.16 -53.19 -27.57
N ARG A 609 22.70 -54.25 -28.21
CA ARG A 609 24.05 -54.23 -28.78
C ARG A 609 23.94 -53.85 -30.27
N GLU A 610 24.60 -52.73 -30.61
CA GLU A 610 24.69 -52.27 -32.01
C GLU A 610 26.18 -52.12 -32.35
N HIS A 611 26.62 -52.73 -33.45
CA HIS A 611 28.03 -52.70 -33.90
C HIS A 611 29.04 -53.08 -32.78
N GLY A 612 28.68 -54.07 -31.94
CA GLY A 612 29.54 -54.56 -30.84
C GLY A 612 29.53 -53.70 -29.57
N LYS A 613 28.90 -52.52 -29.57
CA LYS A 613 28.77 -51.64 -28.42
C LYS A 613 27.35 -51.65 -27.85
N ARG A 614 27.20 -51.50 -26.54
CA ARG A 614 25.89 -51.30 -25.89
C ARG A 614 25.47 -49.85 -26.03
N VAL A 615 24.30 -49.60 -26.65
CA VAL A 615 23.75 -48.27 -26.89
C VAL A 615 22.43 -48.12 -26.10
N TYR A 616 22.22 -46.99 -25.45
CA TYR A 616 20.95 -46.68 -24.80
C TYR A 616 19.98 -46.13 -25.85
N ARG A 617 18.84 -46.78 -26.01
CA ARG A 617 17.73 -46.30 -26.85
C ARG A 617 16.52 -45.96 -26.01
N LEU A 618 15.77 -44.99 -26.50
CA LEU A 618 14.43 -44.65 -26.03
C LEU A 618 13.44 -45.06 -27.11
N ASP A 619 12.49 -45.89 -26.73
CA ASP A 619 11.34 -46.24 -27.56
C ASP A 619 10.17 -45.32 -27.19
N GLY A 620 9.30 -45.01 -28.16
CA GLY A 620 8.19 -44.10 -28.04
C GLY A 620 8.48 -42.65 -28.51
N ILE A 621 9.72 -42.36 -28.96
CA ILE A 621 10.11 -41.03 -29.46
C ILE A 621 11.21 -41.12 -30.53
N GLN A 622 11.14 -40.27 -31.55
CA GLN A 622 12.16 -40.09 -32.57
C GLN A 622 12.22 -38.64 -33.04
N VAL A 623 13.44 -38.13 -33.29
CA VAL A 623 13.64 -36.81 -33.92
C VAL A 623 13.24 -36.87 -35.38
N VAL A 624 12.45 -35.90 -35.86
CA VAL A 624 12.06 -35.76 -37.27
C VAL A 624 12.81 -34.58 -37.90
N SER A 625 13.31 -34.79 -39.13
CA SER A 625 14.16 -33.85 -39.85
C SER A 625 13.40 -32.66 -40.46
N GLU A 626 12.08 -32.72 -40.52
CA GLU A 626 11.20 -31.65 -41.00
C GLU A 626 10.08 -31.39 -39.98
N PRO A 627 9.73 -30.11 -39.69
CA PRO A 627 8.59 -29.81 -38.82
C PRO A 627 7.31 -30.36 -39.46
N MET A 628 6.54 -31.16 -38.71
CA MET A 628 5.20 -31.55 -39.13
C MET A 628 4.33 -30.29 -39.16
N ASN A 629 4.02 -29.80 -40.38
CA ASN A 629 2.95 -28.81 -40.56
C ASN A 629 1.62 -29.47 -40.19
N VAL A 630 1.05 -29.06 -39.07
CA VAL A 630 -0.34 -29.34 -38.69
C VAL A 630 -1.16 -28.07 -38.85
#